data_8cb663353be4731669b09819ebf54baf
#
_entry.id   8cb663353be4731669b09819ebf54baf
#
_cell.length_a   1.000
_cell.length_b   1.000
_cell.length_c   1.000
_cell.angle_alpha   90.00
_cell.angle_beta   90.00
_cell.angle_gamma   90.00
#
_symmetry.space_group_name_H-M   'P 1'
#
loop_
_entity.id
_entity.type
_entity.pdbx_description
1 polymer ?
#
loop_
_entity_poly.entity_id
_entity_poly.type
_entity_poly.pdbx_seq_one_letter_code
_entity_poly.pdbx_strand_id
1 'polypeptide(L)'
;MDDALTKRLQNDETGLLTYEYIANNINNGIEDDLDQLVDNIIRVDKKGQFVVSTARYLNAIDKKAYELQIDKLIKAAITVDRERAYLPVLAASIWGDDYKQRATQLTATDDNFRRVYKRLYPIGI
;
A
#
# COMPACT_ATOMS: atom_id res chain seq x y z
N MET A 1 -0.14 -20.82 -4.80
CA MET A 1 1.34 -20.76 -4.87
C MET A 1 1.92 -22.08 -4.38
N ASP A 2 3.06 -22.48 -4.92
CA ASP A 2 3.70 -23.68 -4.41
C ASP A 2 4.38 -23.41 -3.07
N ASP A 3 4.74 -24.50 -2.36
CA ASP A 3 5.30 -24.40 -1.03
C ASP A 3 6.68 -23.74 -1.00
N ALA A 4 7.50 -23.98 -2.01
CA ALA A 4 8.85 -23.41 -2.09
C ALA A 4 8.77 -21.89 -2.25
N LEU A 5 7.90 -21.41 -3.12
CA LEU A 5 7.68 -20.00 -3.32
C LEU A 5 7.11 -19.35 -2.07
N THR A 6 6.12 -19.98 -1.44
CA THR A 6 5.51 -19.47 -0.21
C THR A 6 6.57 -19.29 0.87
N LYS A 7 7.43 -20.28 1.08
CA LYS A 7 8.50 -20.20 2.07
C LYS A 7 9.50 -19.09 1.74
N ARG A 8 9.86 -18.98 0.49
CA ARG A 8 10.79 -17.94 0.04
C ARG A 8 10.25 -16.55 0.35
N LEU A 9 8.98 -16.30 0.04
CA LEU A 9 8.35 -15.01 0.30
C LEU A 9 8.12 -14.76 1.78
N GLN A 10 7.84 -15.81 2.58
CA GLN A 10 7.73 -15.67 4.02
C GLN A 10 9.05 -15.26 4.67
N ASN A 11 10.17 -15.59 4.05
CA ASN A 11 11.51 -15.22 4.52
C ASN A 11 12.04 -13.94 3.85
N ASP A 12 11.21 -13.23 3.14
CA ASP A 12 11.53 -11.93 2.56
C ASP A 12 11.85 -10.96 3.69
N GLU A 13 13.04 -10.38 3.69
CA GLU A 13 13.51 -9.54 4.80
C GLU A 13 12.90 -8.14 4.82
N THR A 14 12.54 -7.61 3.63
CA THR A 14 12.13 -6.21 3.51
C THR A 14 10.77 -6.01 2.88
N GLY A 15 10.29 -6.99 2.13
CA GLY A 15 9.10 -6.85 1.28
C GLY A 15 9.43 -6.70 -0.20
N LEU A 16 10.72 -6.52 -0.53
CA LEU A 16 11.13 -6.34 -1.93
C LEU A 16 10.78 -7.55 -2.79
N LEU A 17 11.10 -8.76 -2.32
CA LEU A 17 10.83 -9.97 -3.10
C LEU A 17 9.34 -10.15 -3.36
N THR A 18 8.53 -9.92 -2.33
CA THR A 18 7.07 -10.04 -2.44
C THR A 18 6.51 -9.00 -3.40
N TYR A 19 6.99 -7.75 -3.28
CA TYR A 19 6.58 -6.68 -4.20
C TYR A 19 6.95 -7.03 -5.65
N GLU A 20 8.18 -7.47 -5.89
CA GLU A 20 8.61 -7.84 -7.22
C GLU A 20 7.80 -9.00 -7.80
N TYR A 21 7.47 -9.98 -6.96
CA TYR A 21 6.64 -11.10 -7.40
C TYR A 21 5.26 -10.60 -7.84
N ILE A 22 4.62 -9.74 -7.06
CA ILE A 22 3.33 -9.17 -7.42
C ILE A 22 3.43 -8.40 -8.73
N ALA A 23 4.41 -7.50 -8.82
CA ALA A 23 4.58 -6.64 -10.01
C ALA A 23 4.84 -7.47 -11.28
N ASN A 24 5.64 -8.52 -11.18
CA ASN A 24 6.00 -9.35 -12.32
C ASN A 24 4.89 -10.31 -12.75
N ASN A 25 3.91 -10.58 -11.90
CA ASN A 25 2.89 -11.59 -12.16
C ASN A 25 1.46 -11.10 -12.15
N ILE A 26 1.23 -9.79 -12.02
CA ILE A 26 -0.11 -9.24 -11.89
C ILE A 26 -1.04 -9.60 -13.07
N ASN A 27 -0.48 -9.83 -14.25
CA ASN A 27 -1.22 -10.24 -15.43
C ASN A 27 -1.13 -11.74 -15.71
N ASN A 28 -0.58 -12.51 -14.79
CA ASN A 28 -0.28 -13.93 -14.99
C ASN A 28 -1.07 -14.83 -14.02
N GLY A 29 -2.29 -14.44 -13.67
CA GLY A 29 -3.19 -15.30 -12.90
C GLY A 29 -2.91 -15.36 -11.41
N ILE A 30 -2.36 -14.31 -10.80
CA ILE A 30 -2.11 -14.30 -9.36
C ILE A 30 -3.32 -13.82 -8.55
N GLU A 31 -4.45 -13.57 -9.20
CA GLU A 31 -5.63 -12.99 -8.53
C GLU A 31 -6.06 -13.82 -7.30
N ASP A 32 -6.01 -15.14 -7.40
CA ASP A 32 -6.40 -16.02 -6.29
C ASP A 32 -5.40 -15.98 -5.13
N ASP A 33 -4.16 -15.58 -5.39
CA ASP A 33 -3.10 -15.51 -4.38
C ASP A 33 -2.84 -14.09 -3.89
N LEU A 34 -3.48 -13.09 -4.48
CA LEU A 34 -3.17 -11.69 -4.22
C LEU A 34 -3.39 -11.31 -2.76
N ASP A 35 -4.48 -11.76 -2.14
CA ASP A 35 -4.74 -11.46 -0.73
C ASP A 35 -3.65 -12.03 0.16
N GLN A 36 -3.21 -13.26 -0.11
CA GLN A 36 -2.12 -13.88 0.64
C GLN A 36 -0.81 -13.11 0.44
N LEU A 37 -0.53 -12.68 -0.78
CA LEU A 37 0.67 -11.89 -1.09
C LEU A 37 0.66 -10.54 -0.40
N VAL A 38 -0.49 -9.87 -0.37
CA VAL A 38 -0.65 -8.59 0.33
C VAL A 38 -0.43 -8.79 1.84
N ASP A 39 -1.02 -9.83 2.41
CA ASP A 39 -0.81 -10.14 3.84
C ASP A 39 0.67 -10.40 4.13
N ASN A 40 1.36 -11.08 3.22
CA ASN A 40 2.78 -11.36 3.40
C ASN A 40 3.62 -10.10 3.39
N ILE A 41 3.37 -9.19 2.44
CA ILE A 41 4.16 -7.95 2.36
C ILE A 41 3.93 -7.07 3.58
N ILE A 42 2.69 -7.02 4.08
CA ILE A 42 2.36 -6.28 5.30
C ILE A 42 3.12 -6.86 6.50
N ARG A 43 3.25 -8.18 6.55
CA ARG A 43 3.94 -8.86 7.65
C ARG A 43 5.45 -8.64 7.62
N VAL A 44 6.07 -8.67 6.45
CA VAL A 44 7.54 -8.63 6.33
C VAL A 44 8.11 -7.21 6.21
N ASP A 45 7.35 -6.26 5.69
CA ASP A 45 7.83 -4.88 5.53
C ASP A 45 7.63 -4.09 6.81
N LYS A 46 8.70 -3.86 7.55
CA LYS A 46 8.66 -3.16 8.83
C LYS A 46 8.81 -1.63 8.69
N LYS A 47 9.08 -1.14 7.49
CA LYS A 47 9.30 0.29 7.23
C LYS A 47 8.19 0.95 6.42
N GLY A 48 7.44 0.15 5.64
CA GLY A 48 6.36 0.66 4.82
C GLY A 48 6.73 0.94 3.37
N GLN A 49 7.99 0.84 2.99
CA GLN A 49 8.45 1.15 1.63
C GLN A 49 7.72 0.32 0.58
N PHE A 50 7.67 -0.98 0.77
CA PHE A 50 7.11 -1.90 -0.24
C PHE A 50 5.61 -2.07 -0.08
N VAL A 51 5.07 -1.87 1.12
CA VAL A 51 3.63 -1.75 1.32
C VAL A 51 3.11 -0.57 0.48
N VAL A 52 3.78 0.58 0.56
CA VAL A 52 3.40 1.76 -0.22
C VAL A 52 3.60 1.52 -1.72
N SER A 53 4.74 0.93 -2.12
CA SER A 53 4.99 0.63 -3.53
C SER A 53 3.93 -0.27 -4.12
N THR A 54 3.48 -1.28 -3.37
CA THR A 54 2.44 -2.20 -3.82
C THR A 54 1.09 -1.47 -3.98
N ALA A 55 0.72 -0.64 -3.02
CA ALA A 55 -0.53 0.13 -3.12
C ALA A 55 -0.52 1.04 -4.35
N ARG A 56 0.59 1.72 -4.58
CA ARG A 56 0.75 2.61 -5.74
C ARG A 56 0.65 1.83 -7.05
N TYR A 57 1.29 0.67 -7.11
CA TYR A 57 1.30 -0.15 -8.31
C TYR A 57 -0.11 -0.66 -8.64
N LEU A 58 -0.81 -1.23 -7.66
CA LEU A 58 -2.16 -1.73 -7.86
C LEU A 58 -3.12 -0.59 -8.24
N ASN A 59 -2.96 0.57 -7.63
CA ASN A 59 -3.78 1.74 -7.96
C ASN A 59 -3.57 2.19 -9.41
N ALA A 60 -2.34 2.13 -9.89
CA ALA A 60 -2.02 2.51 -11.27
C ALA A 60 -2.53 1.50 -12.31
N ILE A 61 -2.53 0.22 -11.95
CA ILE A 61 -2.98 -0.85 -12.86
C ILE A 61 -4.51 -0.87 -12.97
N ASP A 62 -5.22 -0.96 -11.85
CA ASP A 62 -6.68 -1.00 -11.85
C ASP A 62 -7.20 -0.71 -10.44
N LYS A 63 -7.42 0.55 -10.16
CA LYS A 63 -7.86 1.03 -8.86
C LYS A 63 -9.13 0.33 -8.38
N LYS A 64 -10.09 0.12 -9.28
CA LYS A 64 -11.38 -0.46 -8.92
C LYS A 64 -11.27 -1.95 -8.63
N ALA A 65 -10.53 -2.67 -9.48
CA ALA A 65 -10.36 -4.11 -9.32
C ALA A 65 -9.63 -4.46 -8.01
N TYR A 66 -8.67 -3.64 -7.60
CA TYR A 66 -7.83 -3.89 -6.43
C TYR A 66 -8.17 -3.03 -5.22
N GLU A 67 -9.38 -2.49 -5.19
CA GLU A 67 -9.82 -1.55 -4.14
C GLU A 67 -9.62 -2.13 -2.73
N LEU A 68 -9.98 -3.39 -2.51
CA LEU A 68 -9.85 -4.02 -1.20
C LEU A 68 -8.39 -4.18 -0.77
N GLN A 69 -7.53 -4.59 -1.69
CA GLN A 69 -6.12 -4.76 -1.42
C GLN A 69 -5.44 -3.41 -1.17
N ILE A 70 -5.80 -2.40 -1.96
CA ILE A 70 -5.27 -1.04 -1.80
C ILE A 70 -5.67 -0.49 -0.44
N ASP A 71 -6.93 -0.64 -0.05
CA ASP A 71 -7.42 -0.20 1.26
C ASP A 71 -6.61 -0.82 2.40
N LYS A 72 -6.36 -2.11 2.32
CA LYS A 72 -5.60 -2.84 3.33
C LYS A 72 -4.16 -2.35 3.41
N LEU A 73 -3.54 -2.10 2.25
CA LEU A 73 -2.17 -1.60 2.18
C LEU A 73 -2.06 -0.17 2.74
N ILE A 74 -3.03 0.68 2.46
CA ILE A 74 -3.04 2.04 3.01
C ILE A 74 -3.09 2.00 4.54
N LYS A 75 -3.98 1.19 5.10
CA LYS A 75 -4.08 1.04 6.55
C LYS A 75 -2.80 0.53 7.18
N ALA A 76 -2.14 -0.43 6.52
CA ALA A 76 -0.85 -0.94 6.99
C ALA A 76 0.24 0.13 6.93
N ALA A 77 0.28 0.92 5.84
CA ALA A 77 1.27 1.98 5.68
C ALA A 77 1.17 3.02 6.80
N ILE A 78 -0.05 3.39 7.17
CA ILE A 78 -0.29 4.35 8.26
C ILE A 78 0.36 3.86 9.56
N THR A 79 0.32 2.56 9.81
CA THR A 79 0.86 1.95 11.03
C THR A 79 2.38 1.79 10.98
N VAL A 80 2.93 1.31 9.86
CA VAL A 80 4.35 0.92 9.80
C VAL A 80 5.29 2.05 9.39
N ASP A 81 4.83 3.03 8.60
CA ASP A 81 5.67 4.15 8.17
C ASP A 81 5.74 5.21 9.26
N ARG A 82 6.41 4.89 10.35
CA ARG A 82 6.48 5.75 11.53
C ARG A 82 7.18 7.07 11.28
N GLU A 83 8.15 7.08 10.38
CA GLU A 83 8.93 8.27 10.06
C GLU A 83 8.31 9.10 8.95
N ARG A 84 7.17 8.68 8.43
CA ARG A 84 6.47 9.38 7.35
C ARG A 84 7.34 9.55 6.11
N ALA A 85 8.17 8.53 5.84
CA ALA A 85 9.09 8.52 4.71
C ALA A 85 8.38 8.25 3.39
N TYR A 86 7.32 7.42 3.42
CA TYR A 86 6.65 6.93 2.23
C TYR A 86 5.20 7.40 2.10
N LEU A 87 4.56 7.81 3.19
CA LEU A 87 3.18 8.29 3.17
C LEU A 87 2.96 9.48 2.24
N PRO A 88 3.88 10.47 2.12
CA PRO A 88 3.66 11.57 1.19
C PRO A 88 3.50 11.12 -0.26
N VAL A 89 4.34 10.20 -0.72
CA VAL A 89 4.25 9.71 -2.09
C VAL A 89 3.02 8.83 -2.28
N LEU A 90 2.61 8.10 -1.25
CA LEU A 90 1.35 7.35 -1.27
C LEU A 90 0.17 8.30 -1.45
N ALA A 91 0.12 9.36 -0.66
CA ALA A 91 -0.97 10.33 -0.73
C ALA A 91 -1.08 10.95 -2.12
N ALA A 92 0.03 11.38 -2.69
CA ALA A 92 0.04 11.96 -4.02
C ALA A 92 -0.40 10.96 -5.09
N SER A 93 -0.02 9.69 -4.96
CA SER A 93 -0.38 8.65 -5.93
C SER A 93 -1.86 8.27 -5.88
N ILE A 94 -2.44 8.19 -4.68
CA ILE A 94 -3.83 7.74 -4.52
C ILE A 94 -4.82 8.89 -4.74
N TRP A 95 -4.53 10.08 -4.23
CA TRP A 95 -5.47 11.21 -4.22
C TRP A 95 -5.09 12.37 -5.12
N GLY A 96 -3.91 12.32 -5.75
CA GLY A 96 -3.44 13.36 -6.65
C GLY A 96 -2.42 14.28 -6.00
N ASP A 97 -1.59 14.91 -6.83
CA ASP A 97 -0.55 15.82 -6.35
C ASP A 97 -1.13 17.05 -5.63
N ASP A 98 -2.38 17.38 -5.93
CA ASP A 98 -3.09 18.52 -5.34
C ASP A 98 -3.88 18.14 -4.08
N TYR A 99 -3.56 17.02 -3.44
CA TYR A 99 -4.34 16.55 -2.30
C TYR A 99 -4.42 17.55 -1.15
N LYS A 100 -3.38 18.37 -0.97
CA LYS A 100 -3.39 19.39 0.09
C LYS A 100 -4.45 20.46 -0.16
N GLN A 101 -4.59 20.88 -1.40
CA GLN A 101 -5.59 21.88 -1.78
C GLN A 101 -7.02 21.35 -1.65
N ARG A 102 -7.19 20.03 -1.77
CA ARG A 102 -8.49 19.37 -1.67
C ARG A 102 -8.70 18.69 -0.30
N ALA A 103 -7.85 19.00 0.67
CA ALA A 103 -7.83 18.28 1.94
C ALA A 103 -9.16 18.36 2.70
N THR A 104 -9.82 19.51 2.70
CA THR A 104 -11.11 19.67 3.39
C THR A 104 -12.16 18.73 2.82
N GLN A 105 -12.30 18.69 1.49
CA GLN A 105 -13.24 17.81 0.82
C GLN A 105 -12.90 16.34 1.02
N LEU A 106 -11.63 15.99 0.83
CA LEU A 106 -11.18 14.60 0.93
C LEU A 106 -11.32 14.07 2.35
N THR A 107 -11.00 14.89 3.35
CA THR A 107 -11.16 14.49 4.77
C THR A 107 -12.62 14.20 5.09
N ALA A 108 -13.54 14.95 4.52
CA ALA A 108 -14.97 14.77 4.77
C ALA A 108 -15.55 13.51 4.10
N THR A 109 -14.93 13.04 3.00
CA THR A 109 -15.51 11.98 2.17
C THR A 109 -14.70 10.69 2.12
N ASP A 110 -13.45 10.70 2.59
CA ASP A 110 -12.56 9.55 2.48
C ASP A 110 -11.84 9.30 3.82
N ASP A 111 -12.22 8.22 4.51
CA ASP A 111 -11.66 7.91 5.82
C ASP A 111 -10.17 7.58 5.76
N ASN A 112 -9.73 6.88 4.72
CA ASN A 112 -8.31 6.58 4.55
C ASN A 112 -7.50 7.87 4.35
N PHE A 113 -8.02 8.79 3.54
CA PHE A 113 -7.36 10.08 3.36
C PHE A 113 -7.26 10.83 4.69
N ARG A 114 -8.36 10.87 5.46
CA ARG A 114 -8.38 11.54 6.76
C ARG A 114 -7.28 11.00 7.67
N ARG A 115 -7.11 9.68 7.71
CA ARG A 115 -6.11 9.04 8.56
C ARG A 115 -4.69 9.33 8.08
N VAL A 116 -4.43 9.25 6.77
CA VAL A 116 -3.13 9.56 6.20
C VAL A 116 -2.78 11.03 6.43
N TYR A 117 -3.73 11.92 6.17
CA TYR A 117 -3.51 13.36 6.31
C TYR A 117 -3.20 13.75 7.76
N LYS A 118 -3.94 13.17 8.71
CA LYS A 118 -3.69 13.37 10.13
C LYS A 118 -2.30 12.88 10.55
N ARG A 119 -1.85 11.78 9.95
CA ARG A 119 -0.51 11.24 10.22
C ARG A 119 0.57 12.15 9.68
N LEU A 120 0.36 12.74 8.49
CA LEU A 120 1.31 13.66 7.87
C LEU A 120 1.34 15.02 8.57
N TYR A 121 0.18 15.46 9.06
CA TYR A 121 0.02 16.79 9.68
C TYR A 121 -0.69 16.63 11.03
N PRO A 122 0.03 16.11 12.05
CA PRO A 122 -0.61 15.71 13.32
C PRO A 122 -1.18 16.84 14.16
N ILE A 123 -0.78 18.08 13.86
CA ILE A 123 -1.32 19.24 14.60
C ILE A 123 -2.49 19.91 13.87
N GLY A 124 -3.15 19.20 12.97
CA GLY A 124 -4.37 19.66 12.35
C GLY A 124 -4.19 20.76 11.30
N ILE A 125 -3.02 20.88 10.78
CA ILE A 125 -2.73 21.94 9.81
C ILE A 125 -2.77 21.42 8.40
#